data_0175d6df4178e18e8c83e17ed22c701a
#
_entry.id   0175d6df4178e18e8c83e17ed22c701a
#
_cell.length_a   1.000
_cell.length_b   1.000
_cell.length_c   1.000
_cell.angle_alpha   90.00
_cell.angle_beta   90.00
_cell.angle_gamma   90.00
#
_symmetry.space_group_name_H-M   'P 1'
#
loop_
_entity.id
_entity.type
_entity.pdbx_description
1 polymer ?
#
loop_
_entity_poly.entity_id
_entity_poly.type
_entity_poly.pdbx_seq_one_letter_code
_entity_poly.pdbx_strand_id
1 'polypeptide(L)'
;LQDDAHDTFRVWPVSPGFDRIWDNYIRTYDRVGNDPIIGHRLVSLLHQAGALPKRNTWLFFGACAGQPELFHTCVENIVGILQGVREPILKLGDFDSDSFDRCIADFRAWGQRPDAAMWYGISWVEGSRPSS
;
A
#
# COMPACT_ATOMS: atom_id res chain seq x y z
N LEU A 1 14.38 12.70 1.24
CA LEU A 1 13.12 12.15 1.77
C LEU A 1 12.81 10.83 1.11
N GLN A 2 12.22 9.94 1.85
CA GLN A 2 11.72 8.64 1.38
C GLN A 2 10.42 8.33 2.10
N ASP A 3 9.43 7.89 1.35
CA ASP A 3 8.18 7.37 1.90
C ASP A 3 7.43 6.55 0.86
N ASP A 4 6.43 5.82 1.30
CA ASP A 4 5.60 4.99 0.45
C ASP A 4 4.34 5.71 -0.06
N ALA A 5 3.62 5.05 -0.95
CA ALA A 5 2.29 5.44 -1.38
C ALA A 5 1.44 4.18 -1.49
N HIS A 6 0.49 4.02 -0.59
CA HIS A 6 -0.32 2.81 -0.45
C HIS A 6 -1.16 2.51 -1.70
N ASP A 7 -1.47 3.51 -2.52
CA ASP A 7 -2.18 3.34 -3.80
C ASP A 7 -1.32 2.72 -4.90
N THR A 8 0.00 2.57 -4.68
CA THR A 8 0.89 1.85 -5.61
C THR A 8 0.86 0.34 -5.41
N PHE A 9 0.31 -0.15 -4.29
CA PHE A 9 0.21 -1.59 -4.05
C PHE A 9 -0.78 -2.22 -5.02
N ARG A 10 -0.33 -3.26 -5.72
CA ARG A 10 -1.12 -4.00 -6.71
C ARG A 10 -0.81 -5.49 -6.64
N VAL A 11 -1.78 -6.28 -7.07
CA VAL A 11 -1.71 -7.74 -7.17
C VAL A 11 -2.17 -8.20 -8.55
N TRP A 12 -1.58 -9.26 -9.06
CA TRP A 12 -1.98 -9.89 -10.31
C TRP A 12 -1.77 -11.41 -10.26
N PRO A 13 -2.69 -12.25 -10.77
CA PRO A 13 -4.04 -11.91 -11.22
C PRO A 13 -4.90 -11.27 -10.15
N VAL A 14 -6.00 -10.61 -10.55
CA VAL A 14 -6.89 -9.93 -9.60
C VAL A 14 -7.43 -10.91 -8.55
N SER A 15 -7.32 -10.56 -7.28
CA SER A 15 -8.00 -11.26 -6.18
C SER A 15 -9.40 -10.68 -5.96
N PRO A 16 -10.45 -11.50 -5.85
CA PRO A 16 -11.82 -11.00 -5.69
C PRO A 16 -11.94 -10.03 -4.50
N GLY A 17 -12.48 -8.85 -4.78
CA GLY A 17 -12.72 -7.81 -3.76
C GLY A 17 -11.47 -7.11 -3.22
N PHE A 18 -10.25 -7.52 -3.62
CA PHE A 18 -9.03 -6.98 -3.06
C PHE A 18 -8.86 -5.48 -3.30
N ASP A 19 -9.06 -5.00 -4.53
CA ASP A 19 -8.93 -3.57 -4.83
C ASP A 19 -9.89 -2.74 -3.97
N ARG A 20 -11.13 -3.21 -3.81
CA ARG A 20 -12.13 -2.53 -3.00
C ARG A 20 -11.78 -2.49 -1.51
N ILE A 21 -11.27 -3.59 -0.93
CA ILE A 21 -10.87 -3.60 0.49
C ILE A 21 -9.62 -2.75 0.71
N TRP A 22 -8.68 -2.74 -0.25
CA TRP A 22 -7.49 -1.91 -0.19
C TRP A 22 -7.82 -0.41 -0.29
N ASP A 23 -8.74 -0.03 -1.16
CA ASP A 23 -9.25 1.35 -1.23
C ASP A 23 -9.92 1.76 0.09
N ASN A 24 -10.68 0.87 0.70
CA ASN A 24 -11.26 1.12 2.03
C ASN A 24 -10.19 1.26 3.11
N TYR A 25 -9.13 0.44 3.07
CA TYR A 25 -7.98 0.60 3.97
C TYR A 25 -7.35 1.98 3.82
N ILE A 26 -7.07 2.44 2.61
CA ILE A 26 -6.54 3.79 2.35
C ILE A 26 -7.45 4.86 2.95
N ARG A 27 -8.75 4.76 2.77
CA ARG A 27 -9.75 5.70 3.33
C ARG A 27 -9.78 5.72 4.86
N THR A 28 -9.31 4.67 5.55
CA THR A 28 -9.25 4.69 7.02
C THR A 28 -8.28 5.75 7.56
N TYR A 29 -7.28 6.17 6.77
CA TYR A 29 -6.32 7.20 7.14
C TYR A 29 -6.95 8.60 7.31
N ASP A 30 -8.04 8.89 6.63
CA ASP A 30 -8.78 10.16 6.77
C ASP A 30 -9.21 10.42 8.22
N ARG A 31 -9.39 9.36 9.01
CA ARG A 31 -9.83 9.43 10.40
C ARG A 31 -8.73 9.75 11.40
N VAL A 32 -7.48 9.49 11.04
CA VAL A 32 -6.32 9.68 11.92
C VAL A 32 -5.41 10.82 11.47
N GLY A 33 -5.78 11.53 10.41
CA GLY A 33 -5.04 12.69 9.90
C GLY A 33 -3.70 12.35 9.27
N ASN A 34 -3.47 11.08 8.94
CA ASN A 34 -2.28 10.63 8.21
C ASN A 34 -2.53 10.66 6.70
N ASP A 35 -1.45 10.70 5.93
CA ASP A 35 -1.49 10.71 4.47
C ASP A 35 -0.96 9.39 3.90
N PRO A 36 -1.84 8.48 3.45
CA PRO A 36 -1.45 7.17 2.95
C PRO A 36 -0.74 7.21 1.59
N ILE A 37 -0.72 8.37 0.95
CA ILE A 37 -0.06 8.59 -0.34
C ILE A 37 1.01 9.68 -0.25
N ILE A 38 1.59 9.86 0.92
CA ILE A 38 2.61 10.89 1.17
C ILE A 38 3.78 10.82 0.18
N GLY A 39 4.13 9.63 -0.30
CA GLY A 39 5.18 9.42 -1.29
C GLY A 39 4.99 10.25 -2.57
N HIS A 40 3.74 10.55 -2.97
CA HIS A 40 3.45 11.43 -4.12
C HIS A 40 3.81 12.89 -3.86
N ARG A 41 3.91 13.31 -2.60
CA ARG A 41 4.04 14.72 -2.20
C ARG A 41 5.44 15.13 -1.78
N LEU A 42 6.39 14.20 -1.73
CA LEU A 42 7.73 14.45 -1.17
C LEU A 42 8.46 15.60 -1.87
N VAL A 43 8.33 15.74 -3.20
CA VAL A 43 8.92 16.86 -3.96
C VAL A 43 8.35 18.19 -3.47
N SER A 44 7.04 18.28 -3.33
CA SER A 44 6.37 19.49 -2.85
C SER A 44 6.72 19.81 -1.41
N LEU A 45 6.80 18.81 -0.55
CA LEU A 45 7.20 18.97 0.85
C LEU A 45 8.65 19.47 0.97
N LEU A 46 9.57 18.92 0.16
CA LEU A 46 10.95 19.38 0.09
C LEU A 46 11.04 20.84 -0.32
N HIS A 47 10.29 21.23 -1.35
CA HIS A 47 10.22 22.61 -1.82
C HIS A 47 9.64 23.56 -0.74
N GLN A 48 8.55 23.16 -0.09
CA GLN A 48 7.93 23.94 1.00
C GLN A 48 8.86 24.12 2.19
N ALA A 49 9.74 23.14 2.44
CA ALA A 49 10.76 23.23 3.47
C ALA A 49 11.98 24.11 3.06
N GLY A 50 11.92 24.77 1.90
CA GLY A 50 12.98 25.66 1.42
C GLY A 50 14.15 24.95 0.73
N ALA A 51 14.04 23.67 0.44
CA ALA A 51 15.05 22.95 -0.35
C ALA A 51 14.77 23.07 -1.85
N LEU A 52 15.82 22.88 -2.65
CA LEU A 52 15.72 22.79 -4.11
C LEU A 52 15.60 21.31 -4.51
N PRO A 53 14.44 20.83 -4.96
CA PRO A 53 14.28 19.45 -5.43
C PRO A 53 15.20 19.18 -6.63
N LYS A 54 15.91 18.04 -6.61
CA LYS A 54 16.88 17.67 -7.66
C LYS A 54 16.52 16.37 -8.36
N ARG A 55 15.94 15.42 -7.63
CA ARG A 55 15.60 14.10 -8.18
C ARG A 55 14.36 13.55 -7.50
N ASN A 56 13.53 12.89 -8.31
CA ASN A 56 12.41 12.09 -7.85
C ASN A 56 12.54 10.70 -8.47
N THR A 57 12.72 9.68 -7.64
CA THR A 57 12.90 8.29 -8.06
C THR A 57 11.84 7.42 -7.39
N TRP A 58 11.23 6.53 -8.14
CA TRP A 58 10.33 5.51 -7.62
C TRP A 58 11.02 4.15 -7.68
N LEU A 59 11.01 3.45 -6.55
CA LEU A 59 11.50 2.08 -6.43
C LEU A 59 10.30 1.17 -6.19
N PHE A 60 10.18 0.12 -6.99
CA PHE A 60 9.14 -0.89 -6.82
C PHE A 60 9.75 -2.18 -6.29
N PHE A 61 9.16 -2.69 -5.21
CA PHE A 61 9.45 -3.99 -4.64
C PHE A 61 8.34 -4.94 -5.04
N GLY A 62 8.70 -6.17 -5.36
CA GLY A 62 7.75 -7.19 -5.72
C GLY A 62 8.07 -8.53 -5.09
N ALA A 63 7.06 -9.38 -5.03
CA ALA A 63 7.17 -10.78 -4.64
C ALA A 63 6.23 -11.60 -5.51
N CYS A 64 6.59 -12.85 -5.75
CA CYS A 64 5.77 -13.77 -6.54
C CYS A 64 5.83 -15.19 -5.98
N ALA A 65 4.93 -16.04 -6.45
CA ALA A 65 4.81 -17.43 -6.02
C ALA A 65 6.11 -18.25 -6.18
N GLY A 66 7.02 -17.82 -7.08
CA GLY A 66 8.35 -18.44 -7.24
C GLY A 66 9.32 -18.19 -6.07
N GLN A 67 8.93 -17.34 -5.10
CA GLN A 67 9.67 -17.04 -3.88
C GLN A 67 8.77 -17.38 -2.66
N PRO A 68 8.48 -18.65 -2.39
CA PRO A 68 7.35 -19.07 -1.56
C PRO A 68 7.39 -18.50 -0.14
N GLU A 69 8.55 -18.47 0.52
CA GLU A 69 8.67 -17.94 1.87
C GLU A 69 8.44 -16.43 1.93
N LEU A 70 9.09 -15.68 1.03
CA LEU A 70 8.91 -14.23 0.93
C LEU A 70 7.48 -13.89 0.57
N PHE A 71 6.92 -14.58 -0.44
CA PHE A 71 5.58 -14.32 -0.93
C PHE A 71 4.53 -14.59 0.13
N HIS A 72 4.63 -15.72 0.84
CA HIS A 72 3.75 -16.03 1.97
C HIS A 72 3.83 -14.97 3.06
N THR A 73 5.05 -14.55 3.43
CA THR A 73 5.26 -13.47 4.41
C THR A 73 4.59 -12.18 3.98
N CYS A 74 4.71 -11.79 2.71
CA CYS A 74 4.05 -10.61 2.17
C CYS A 74 2.52 -10.72 2.21
N VAL A 75 1.95 -11.86 1.83
CA VAL A 75 0.50 -12.11 1.89
C VAL A 75 -0.01 -11.96 3.33
N GLU A 76 0.62 -12.64 4.28
CA GLU A 76 0.19 -12.59 5.69
C GLU A 76 0.42 -11.20 6.32
N ASN A 77 1.43 -10.46 5.89
CA ASN A 77 1.60 -9.06 6.31
C ASN A 77 0.42 -8.19 5.87
N ILE A 78 0.00 -8.29 4.62
CA ILE A 78 -1.16 -7.55 4.10
C ILE A 78 -2.45 -7.96 4.83
N VAL A 79 -2.65 -9.26 5.06
CA VAL A 79 -3.78 -9.75 5.85
C VAL A 79 -3.77 -9.15 7.26
N GLY A 80 -2.60 -9.15 7.92
CA GLY A 80 -2.43 -8.55 9.25
C GLY A 80 -2.77 -7.06 9.28
N ILE A 81 -2.34 -6.30 8.27
CA ILE A 81 -2.67 -4.87 8.11
C ILE A 81 -4.20 -4.70 8.01
N LEU A 82 -4.86 -5.43 7.12
CA LEU A 82 -6.30 -5.33 6.91
C LEU A 82 -7.09 -5.73 8.17
N GLN A 83 -6.70 -6.81 8.84
CA GLN A 83 -7.33 -7.24 10.09
C GLN A 83 -7.14 -6.23 11.21
N GLY A 84 -5.98 -5.56 11.28
CA GLY A 84 -5.70 -4.51 12.26
C GLY A 84 -6.59 -3.28 12.12
N VAL A 85 -7.17 -3.06 10.94
CA VAL A 85 -8.11 -1.95 10.66
C VAL A 85 -9.52 -2.43 10.30
N ARG A 86 -9.86 -3.65 10.69
CA ARG A 86 -11.18 -4.25 10.39
C ARG A 86 -12.35 -3.37 10.82
N GLU A 87 -12.37 -2.93 12.07
CA GLU A 87 -13.45 -2.10 12.59
C GLU A 87 -13.57 -0.74 11.86
N PRO A 88 -12.49 0.01 11.62
CA PRO A 88 -12.54 1.19 10.74
C PRO A 88 -13.10 0.89 9.35
N ILE A 89 -12.72 -0.21 8.70
CA ILE A 89 -13.23 -0.58 7.37
C ILE A 89 -14.73 -0.87 7.42
N LEU A 90 -15.20 -1.65 8.40
CA LEU A 90 -16.62 -1.96 8.55
C LEU A 90 -17.47 -0.68 8.78
N LYS A 91 -16.93 0.29 9.51
CA LYS A 91 -17.59 1.59 9.73
C LYS A 91 -17.74 2.45 8.48
N LEU A 92 -16.96 2.20 7.42
CA LEU A 92 -17.15 2.87 6.12
C LEU A 92 -18.44 2.41 5.42
N GLY A 93 -18.93 1.20 5.74
CA GLY A 93 -20.21 0.69 5.24
C GLY A 93 -20.13 -0.08 3.90
N ASP A 94 -18.97 -0.15 3.27
CA ASP A 94 -18.78 -0.90 2.02
C ASP A 94 -18.62 -2.41 2.24
N PHE A 95 -18.27 -2.81 3.47
CA PHE A 95 -18.13 -4.19 3.91
C PHE A 95 -18.94 -4.43 5.17
N ASP A 96 -19.63 -5.55 5.24
CA ASP A 96 -20.07 -6.18 6.49
C ASP A 96 -19.02 -7.21 6.94
N SER A 97 -19.24 -7.81 8.11
CA SER A 97 -18.34 -8.80 8.69
C SER A 97 -18.07 -9.97 7.73
N ASP A 98 -19.11 -10.50 7.13
CA ASP A 98 -19.02 -11.70 6.27
C ASP A 98 -18.29 -11.40 4.95
N SER A 99 -18.56 -10.26 4.32
CA SER A 99 -17.88 -9.87 3.08
C SER A 99 -16.42 -9.51 3.32
N PHE A 100 -16.10 -8.92 4.48
CA PHE A 100 -14.71 -8.69 4.89
C PHE A 100 -13.96 -10.01 5.05
N ASP A 101 -14.53 -10.94 5.83
CA ASP A 101 -13.90 -12.24 6.11
C ASP A 101 -13.73 -13.09 4.84
N ARG A 102 -14.70 -13.04 3.91
CA ARG A 102 -14.57 -13.66 2.58
C ARG A 102 -13.43 -13.04 1.78
N CYS A 103 -13.31 -11.73 1.76
CA CYS A 103 -12.24 -11.05 1.03
C CYS A 103 -10.85 -11.45 1.56
N ILE A 104 -10.68 -11.58 2.87
CA ILE A 104 -9.44 -12.07 3.48
C ILE A 104 -9.16 -13.52 3.08
N ALA A 105 -10.18 -14.39 3.11
CA ALA A 105 -10.04 -15.79 2.70
C ALA A 105 -9.67 -15.91 1.22
N ASP A 106 -10.32 -15.14 0.36
CA ASP A 106 -10.04 -15.09 -1.08
C ASP A 106 -8.61 -14.60 -1.36
N PHE A 107 -8.13 -13.62 -0.61
CA PHE A 107 -6.76 -13.11 -0.75
C PHE A 107 -5.72 -14.15 -0.30
N ARG A 108 -5.98 -14.89 0.77
CA ARG A 108 -5.12 -16.02 1.17
C ARG A 108 -5.11 -17.14 0.13
N ALA A 109 -6.27 -17.47 -0.45
CA ALA A 109 -6.37 -18.44 -1.55
C ALA A 109 -5.63 -17.95 -2.81
N TRP A 110 -5.74 -16.66 -3.13
CA TRP A 110 -4.97 -16.01 -4.19
C TRP A 110 -3.46 -16.18 -3.97
N GLY A 111 -2.99 -16.05 -2.73
CA GLY A 111 -1.59 -16.24 -2.35
C GLY A 111 -1.05 -17.66 -2.57
N GLN A 112 -1.92 -18.64 -2.81
CA GLN A 112 -1.52 -20.02 -3.14
C GLN A 112 -1.42 -20.27 -4.66
N ARG A 113 -1.76 -19.31 -5.49
CA ARG A 113 -1.70 -19.44 -6.95
C ARG A 113 -0.26 -19.45 -7.44
N PRO A 114 0.11 -20.34 -8.37
CA PRO A 114 1.47 -20.41 -8.91
C PRO A 114 1.84 -19.22 -9.83
N ASP A 115 0.85 -18.44 -10.27
CA ASP A 115 0.99 -17.29 -11.16
C ASP A 115 0.77 -15.95 -10.44
N ALA A 116 0.65 -15.96 -9.10
CA ALA A 116 0.41 -14.75 -8.32
C ALA A 116 1.67 -13.90 -8.15
N ALA A 117 1.48 -12.60 -8.28
CA ALA A 117 2.51 -11.59 -8.04
C ALA A 117 1.92 -10.34 -7.39
N MET A 118 2.72 -9.67 -6.57
CA MET A 118 2.40 -8.37 -5.98
C MET A 118 3.57 -7.41 -6.11
N TRP A 119 3.30 -6.11 -6.04
CA TRP A 119 4.31 -5.06 -6.02
C TRP A 119 3.84 -3.83 -5.26
N TYR A 120 4.81 -3.04 -4.82
CA TYR A 120 4.62 -1.89 -3.96
C TYR A 120 5.68 -0.82 -4.22
N GLY A 121 5.29 0.45 -4.25
CA GLY A 121 6.16 1.55 -4.62
C GLY A 121 6.59 2.42 -3.43
N ILE A 122 7.86 2.80 -3.43
CA ILE A 122 8.44 3.77 -2.51
C ILE A 122 9.02 4.92 -3.32
N SER A 123 8.68 6.15 -2.94
CA SER A 123 9.26 7.37 -3.49
C SER A 123 10.53 7.75 -2.74
N TRP A 124 11.54 8.13 -3.48
CA TRP A 124 12.80 8.69 -2.97
C TRP A 124 13.05 10.04 -3.64
N VAL A 125 13.11 11.09 -2.85
CA VAL A 125 13.31 12.46 -3.35
C VAL A 125 14.58 13.06 -2.74
N GLU A 126 15.41 13.60 -3.60
CA GLU A 126 16.63 14.32 -3.22
C GLU A 126 16.48 15.82 -3.48
N GLY A 127 17.05 16.60 -2.60
CA GLY A 127 17.13 18.05 -2.73
C GLY A 127 18.42 18.60 -2.13
N SER A 128 18.71 19.84 -2.43
CA SER A 128 19.83 20.59 -1.86
C SER A 128 19.36 21.86 -1.16
N ARG A 129 20.15 22.34 -0.22
CA ARG A 129 19.93 23.70 0.30
C ARG A 129 20.18 24.72 -0.81
N PRO A 130 19.41 25.82 -0.89
CA PRO A 130 19.77 26.95 -1.73
C PRO A 130 21.16 27.47 -1.36
N SER A 131 21.93 27.87 -2.36
CA SER A 131 23.17 28.64 -2.10
C SER A 131 22.79 30.00 -1.51
N SER A 132 23.42 30.36 -0.43
CA SER A 132 23.28 31.69 0.17
C SER A 132 23.78 32.77 -0.78
#